data_adbf7121b50fef82a41996a690e080c9
#
_entry.id   adbf7121b50fef82a41996a690e080c9
#
_cell.length_a   1.000
_cell.length_b   1.000
_cell.length_c   1.000
_cell.angle_alpha   90.00
_cell.angle_beta   90.00
_cell.angle_gamma   90.00
#
_symmetry.space_group_name_H-M   'P 1'
#
loop_
_entity.id
_entity.type
_entity.pdbx_description
1 polymer ?
#
loop_
_entity_poly.entity_id
_entity_poly.type
_entity_poly.pdbx_seq_one_letter_code
_entity_poly.pdbx_strand_id
1 'polypeptide(L)'
;MQAHCKMLKEEDPELKTVFIGPCISKKAEADESPYVDCVLTFEELSAWFEKEGITVETGEDHTEESRARLFPTTGGILRTMVCDDPEYTYMAIDGVENCINALEDIKSGKMENCFVEMSACFGSCINGPAMDQGQRQPVQDFIAVNKYAGKKDFAVPQPASEELKHDFDYISPVSYTHLTLPTTSNV
;
A
#
# COMPACT_ATOMS: atom_id res chain seq x y z
N MET A 1 -2.72 -6.29 1.38
CA MET A 1 -1.84 -7.39 1.81
C MET A 1 -2.64 -8.67 2.06
N GLN A 2 -3.47 -8.75 3.10
CA GLN A 2 -4.19 -9.98 3.48
C GLN A 2 -4.99 -10.63 2.33
N ALA A 3 -5.78 -9.85 1.59
CA ALA A 3 -6.57 -10.36 0.47
C ALA A 3 -5.71 -11.08 -0.59
N HIS A 4 -4.58 -10.49 -0.95
CA HIS A 4 -3.68 -11.10 -1.92
C HIS A 4 -3.00 -12.35 -1.36
N CYS A 5 -2.55 -12.32 -0.10
CA CYS A 5 -1.97 -13.50 0.54
C CYS A 5 -2.99 -14.64 0.68
N LYS A 6 -4.25 -14.31 1.00
CA LYS A 6 -5.33 -15.30 1.03
C LYS A 6 -5.51 -15.96 -0.33
N MET A 7 -5.65 -15.18 -1.39
CA MET A 7 -5.79 -15.68 -2.75
C MET A 7 -4.64 -16.62 -3.12
N LEU A 8 -3.39 -16.24 -2.84
CA LEU A 8 -2.23 -17.08 -3.12
C LEU A 8 -2.25 -18.40 -2.36
N LYS A 9 -2.66 -18.40 -1.09
CA LYS A 9 -2.77 -19.62 -0.28
C LYS A 9 -4.00 -20.48 -0.60
N GLU A 10 -5.03 -19.92 -1.22
CA GLU A 10 -6.14 -20.68 -1.77
C GLU A 10 -5.71 -21.47 -3.01
N GLU A 11 -4.78 -20.93 -3.82
CA GLU A 11 -4.18 -21.62 -4.96
C GLU A 11 -3.14 -22.68 -4.52
N ASP A 12 -2.32 -22.33 -3.53
CA ASP A 12 -1.30 -23.23 -2.95
C ASP A 12 -1.23 -23.07 -1.42
N PRO A 13 -1.86 -23.98 -0.66
CA PRO A 13 -1.89 -23.93 0.81
C PRO A 13 -0.52 -24.04 1.49
N GLU A 14 0.48 -24.60 0.83
CA GLU A 14 1.83 -24.75 1.37
C GLU A 14 2.71 -23.50 1.15
N LEU A 15 2.21 -22.55 0.38
CA LEU A 15 2.92 -21.31 0.06
C LEU A 15 3.20 -20.49 1.33
N LYS A 16 4.44 -20.00 1.44
CA LYS A 16 4.83 -19.03 2.46
C LYS A 16 4.77 -17.62 1.90
N THR A 17 4.07 -16.75 2.59
CA THR A 17 3.86 -15.36 2.17
C THR A 17 4.68 -14.40 3.02
N VAL A 18 5.47 -13.58 2.36
CA VAL A 18 6.28 -12.54 3.01
C VAL A 18 5.92 -11.20 2.41
N PHE A 19 5.49 -10.26 3.23
CA PHE A 19 5.27 -8.87 2.82
C PHE A 19 6.51 -8.04 3.18
N ILE A 20 7.02 -7.28 2.22
CA ILE A 20 8.14 -6.37 2.42
C ILE A 20 7.66 -4.95 2.11
N GLY A 21 7.85 -4.02 3.06
CA GLY A 21 7.42 -2.65 2.84
C GLY A 21 7.61 -1.71 4.03
N PRO A 22 7.33 -0.41 3.85
CA PRO A 22 7.64 0.63 4.82
C PRO A 22 6.56 0.80 5.92
N CYS A 23 5.69 -0.17 6.11
CA CYS A 23 4.53 -0.04 6.98
C CYS A 23 4.64 -0.90 8.23
N ILE A 24 4.82 -0.27 9.40
CA ILE A 24 4.88 -0.97 10.69
C ILE A 24 3.54 -1.64 11.04
N SER A 25 2.41 -1.00 10.70
CA SER A 25 1.08 -1.55 10.97
C SER A 25 0.82 -2.88 10.26
N LYS A 26 1.56 -3.19 9.20
CA LYS A 26 1.47 -4.48 8.50
C LYS A 26 1.98 -5.64 9.35
N LYS A 27 2.83 -5.39 10.35
CA LYS A 27 3.25 -6.41 11.31
C LYS A 27 2.08 -6.84 12.19
N ALA A 28 1.38 -5.88 12.80
CA ALA A 28 0.20 -6.17 13.60
C ALA A 28 -0.92 -6.82 12.76
N GLU A 29 -1.10 -6.37 11.50
CA GLU A 29 -2.04 -7.00 10.56
C GLU A 29 -1.67 -8.47 10.28
N ALA A 30 -0.38 -8.79 10.18
CA ALA A 30 0.10 -10.16 9.99
C ALA A 30 -0.09 -11.03 11.23
N ASP A 31 0.13 -10.48 12.42
CA ASP A 31 -0.05 -11.22 13.69
C ASP A 31 -1.48 -11.71 13.87
N GLU A 32 -2.46 -11.00 13.31
CA GLU A 32 -3.88 -11.36 13.36
C GLU A 32 -4.36 -12.15 12.12
N SER A 33 -3.55 -12.23 11.07
CA SER A 33 -3.93 -12.84 9.80
C SER A 33 -3.38 -14.26 9.64
N PRO A 34 -4.22 -15.27 9.39
CA PRO A 34 -3.75 -16.63 9.11
C PRO A 34 -3.09 -16.76 7.72
N TYR A 35 -3.17 -15.72 6.91
CA TYR A 35 -2.71 -15.76 5.51
C TYR A 35 -1.32 -15.14 5.31
N VAL A 36 -0.80 -14.41 6.29
CA VAL A 36 0.50 -13.71 6.17
C VAL A 36 1.48 -14.34 7.14
N ASP A 37 2.53 -14.95 6.61
CA ASP A 37 3.51 -15.65 7.45
C ASP A 37 4.55 -14.70 8.04
N CYS A 38 4.93 -13.64 7.32
CA CYS A 38 5.96 -12.71 7.77
C CYS A 38 5.78 -11.31 7.15
N VAL A 39 6.15 -10.30 7.92
CA VAL A 39 6.26 -8.91 7.43
C VAL A 39 7.64 -8.37 7.79
N LEU A 40 8.35 -7.85 6.80
CA LEU A 40 9.66 -7.22 6.96
C LEU A 40 9.60 -5.76 6.51
N THR A 41 10.28 -4.89 7.24
CA THR A 41 10.64 -3.57 6.72
C THR A 41 11.84 -3.67 5.79
N PHE A 42 12.11 -2.62 5.03
CA PHE A 42 13.32 -2.60 4.17
C PHE A 42 14.60 -2.65 5.00
N GLU A 43 14.63 -2.02 6.18
CA GLU A 43 15.77 -2.08 7.10
C GLU A 43 16.02 -3.49 7.64
N GLU A 44 14.96 -4.19 8.02
CA GLU A 44 15.05 -5.57 8.50
C GLU A 44 15.53 -6.52 7.41
N LEU A 45 15.04 -6.33 6.18
CA LEU A 45 15.52 -7.11 5.04
C LEU A 45 16.99 -6.84 4.75
N SER A 46 17.41 -5.58 4.78
CA SER A 46 18.83 -5.21 4.58
C SER A 46 19.72 -5.79 5.67
N ALA A 47 19.31 -5.70 6.93
CA ALA A 47 20.06 -6.30 8.05
C ALA A 47 20.13 -7.82 7.93
N TRP A 48 19.10 -8.47 7.42
CA TRP A 48 19.13 -9.91 7.17
C TRP A 48 20.11 -10.27 6.04
N PHE A 49 20.12 -9.52 4.94
CA PHE A 49 21.09 -9.71 3.87
C PHE A 49 22.52 -9.56 4.36
N GLU A 50 22.82 -8.53 5.15
CA GLU A 50 24.16 -8.35 5.77
C GLU A 50 24.55 -9.55 6.64
N LYS A 51 23.63 -10.02 7.48
CA LYS A 51 23.87 -11.18 8.37
C LYS A 51 24.18 -12.46 7.58
N GLU A 52 23.52 -12.67 6.46
CA GLU A 52 23.70 -13.85 5.60
C GLU A 52 24.85 -13.66 4.60
N GLY A 53 25.54 -12.51 4.61
CA GLY A 53 26.60 -12.19 3.67
C GLY A 53 26.14 -12.03 2.23
N ILE A 54 24.87 -11.68 2.03
CA ILE A 54 24.28 -11.43 0.72
C ILE A 54 24.59 -9.98 0.33
N THR A 55 25.36 -9.80 -0.73
CA THR A 55 25.61 -8.49 -1.31
C THR A 55 24.62 -8.23 -2.42
N VAL A 56 23.85 -7.13 -2.28
CA VAL A 56 22.96 -6.67 -3.35
C VAL A 56 23.78 -5.81 -4.31
N GLU A 57 24.02 -6.33 -5.50
CA GLU A 57 24.67 -5.56 -6.56
C GLU A 57 23.63 -4.65 -7.24
N THR A 58 24.02 -3.39 -7.49
CA THR A 58 23.21 -2.50 -8.33
C THR A 58 23.44 -2.93 -9.78
N GLY A 59 22.52 -3.69 -10.33
CA GLY A 59 22.48 -4.02 -11.74
C GLY A 59 21.79 -2.95 -12.58
N GLU A 60 21.92 -3.05 -13.90
CA GLU A 60 21.06 -2.27 -14.78
C GLU A 60 19.61 -2.73 -14.58
N ASP A 61 18.69 -1.77 -14.43
CA ASP A 61 17.27 -2.07 -14.33
C ASP A 61 16.74 -2.49 -15.70
N HIS A 62 16.78 -3.79 -15.97
CA HIS A 62 16.23 -4.37 -17.21
C HIS A 62 14.73 -4.63 -17.12
N THR A 63 14.09 -4.24 -16.02
CA THR A 63 12.65 -4.48 -15.86
C THR A 63 11.85 -3.51 -16.71
N GLU A 64 10.82 -4.05 -17.35
CA GLU A 64 9.88 -3.23 -18.10
C GLU A 64 9.22 -2.18 -17.22
N GLU A 65 8.97 -1.00 -17.76
CA GLU A 65 8.19 0.03 -17.10
C GLU A 65 6.81 -0.53 -16.72
N SER A 66 6.32 -0.19 -15.52
CA SER A 66 4.99 -0.61 -15.07
C SER A 66 4.37 0.44 -14.15
N ARG A 67 3.19 0.94 -14.50
CA ARG A 67 2.42 1.86 -13.65
C ARG A 67 2.01 1.23 -12.32
N ALA A 68 1.99 -0.09 -12.18
CA ALA A 68 1.77 -0.77 -10.90
C ALA A 68 2.80 -0.37 -9.82
N ARG A 69 4.00 0.06 -10.21
CA ARG A 69 5.03 0.59 -9.30
C ARG A 69 4.65 1.93 -8.64
N LEU A 70 3.56 2.56 -9.09
CA LEU A 70 3.03 3.79 -8.49
C LEU A 70 2.23 3.54 -7.20
N PHE A 71 1.87 2.31 -6.88
CA PHE A 71 1.07 1.95 -5.71
C PHE A 71 1.51 2.60 -4.39
N PRO A 72 2.79 2.80 -4.10
CA PRO A 72 3.20 3.44 -2.86
C PRO A 72 3.01 4.96 -2.83
N THR A 73 2.52 5.57 -3.91
CA THR A 73 2.27 7.02 -3.99
C THR A 73 0.79 7.35 -3.86
N THR A 74 0.45 8.55 -3.39
CA THR A 74 -0.94 9.02 -3.35
C THR A 74 -1.53 9.07 -4.76
N GLY A 75 -2.68 8.46 -4.95
CA GLY A 75 -3.31 8.30 -6.27
C GLY A 75 -2.66 7.21 -7.13
N GLY A 76 -1.71 6.46 -6.58
CA GLY A 76 -0.97 5.45 -7.32
C GLY A 76 -1.83 4.28 -7.76
N ILE A 77 -2.78 3.86 -6.95
CA ILE A 77 -3.74 2.80 -7.27
C ILE A 77 -4.67 3.27 -8.39
N LEU A 78 -5.26 4.46 -8.27
CA LEU A 78 -6.14 5.02 -9.29
C LEU A 78 -5.45 5.16 -10.65
N ARG A 79 -4.16 5.48 -10.66
CA ARG A 79 -3.36 5.59 -11.89
C ARG A 79 -3.13 4.26 -12.60
N THR A 80 -3.44 3.14 -11.97
CA THR A 80 -3.34 1.79 -12.55
C THR A 80 -4.69 1.23 -12.95
N MET A 81 -5.77 1.95 -12.66
CA MET A 81 -7.14 1.55 -12.96
C MET A 81 -7.67 2.31 -14.18
N VAL A 82 -8.71 1.76 -14.79
CA VAL A 82 -9.57 2.46 -15.73
C VAL A 82 -10.61 3.23 -14.92
N CYS A 83 -10.48 4.56 -14.88
CA CYS A 83 -11.35 5.45 -14.10
C CYS A 83 -12.23 6.27 -15.06
N ASP A 84 -13.06 5.59 -15.85
CA ASP A 84 -13.85 6.19 -16.95
C ASP A 84 -15.37 6.10 -16.77
N ASP A 85 -15.84 5.51 -15.66
CA ASP A 85 -17.26 5.48 -15.36
C ASP A 85 -17.74 6.89 -14.95
N PRO A 86 -18.61 7.54 -15.76
CA PRO A 86 -19.04 8.92 -15.49
C PRO A 86 -19.99 9.04 -14.28
N GLU A 87 -20.52 7.93 -13.78
CA GLU A 87 -21.35 7.92 -12.58
C GLU A 87 -20.53 7.94 -11.29
N TYR A 88 -19.22 7.67 -11.37
CA TYR A 88 -18.33 7.62 -10.22
C TYR A 88 -17.35 8.79 -10.18
N THR A 89 -17.14 9.31 -8.99
CA THR A 89 -16.03 10.24 -8.71
C THR A 89 -14.84 9.46 -8.16
N TYR A 90 -13.69 9.59 -8.80
CA TYR A 90 -12.44 8.93 -8.42
C TYR A 90 -11.55 9.92 -7.68
N MET A 91 -11.13 9.58 -6.47
CA MET A 91 -10.29 10.47 -5.66
C MET A 91 -9.29 9.70 -4.82
N ALA A 92 -8.15 10.33 -4.54
CA ALA A 92 -7.15 9.83 -3.62
C ALA A 92 -7.04 10.78 -2.41
N ILE A 93 -7.01 10.19 -1.22
CA ILE A 93 -6.97 10.90 0.05
C ILE A 93 -5.82 10.33 0.89
N ASP A 94 -5.04 11.19 1.50
CA ASP A 94 -4.01 10.79 2.44
C ASP A 94 -4.10 11.56 3.77
N GLY A 95 -3.52 10.96 4.81
CA GLY A 95 -3.61 11.44 6.18
C GLY A 95 -4.84 10.89 6.91
N VAL A 96 -4.63 10.50 8.17
CA VAL A 96 -5.66 9.85 8.99
C VAL A 96 -6.91 10.71 9.14
N GLU A 97 -6.76 12.00 9.44
CA GLU A 97 -7.90 12.92 9.64
C GLU A 97 -8.73 13.06 8.36
N ASN A 98 -8.07 13.19 7.21
CA ASN A 98 -8.76 13.28 5.92
C ASN A 98 -9.51 11.99 5.60
N CYS A 99 -8.90 10.83 5.88
CA CYS A 99 -9.56 9.53 5.69
C CYS A 99 -10.78 9.38 6.59
N ILE A 100 -10.69 9.79 7.87
CA ILE A 100 -11.82 9.75 8.81
C ILE A 100 -12.96 10.65 8.31
N ASN A 101 -12.65 11.88 7.93
CA ASN A 101 -13.64 12.82 7.42
C ASN A 101 -14.36 12.28 6.17
N ALA A 102 -13.62 11.68 5.25
CA ALA A 102 -14.19 11.06 4.06
C ALA A 102 -15.13 9.89 4.41
N LEU A 103 -14.72 9.04 5.37
CA LEU A 103 -15.55 7.93 5.84
C LEU A 103 -16.82 8.41 6.54
N GLU A 104 -16.75 9.50 7.30
CA GLU A 104 -17.94 10.13 7.92
C GLU A 104 -18.88 10.72 6.87
N ASP A 105 -18.35 11.35 5.83
CA ASP A 105 -19.14 11.90 4.74
C ASP A 105 -19.80 10.80 3.91
N ILE A 106 -19.12 9.69 3.65
CA ILE A 106 -19.72 8.49 3.03
C ILE A 106 -20.83 7.94 3.93
N LYS A 107 -20.54 7.73 5.23
CA LYS A 107 -21.52 7.21 6.20
C LYS A 107 -22.75 8.08 6.34
N SER A 108 -22.61 9.40 6.22
CA SER A 108 -23.72 10.35 6.31
C SER A 108 -24.48 10.55 5.00
N GLY A 109 -24.07 9.88 3.91
CA GLY A 109 -24.68 10.02 2.58
C GLY A 109 -24.36 11.34 1.87
N LYS A 110 -23.35 12.07 2.32
CA LYS A 110 -22.90 13.29 1.62
C LYS A 110 -22.00 12.98 0.42
N MET A 111 -21.34 11.81 0.46
CA MET A 111 -20.54 11.28 -0.63
C MET A 111 -21.17 9.98 -1.12
N GLU A 112 -21.69 10.01 -2.33
CA GLU A 112 -22.25 8.86 -3.02
C GLU A 112 -21.52 8.65 -4.35
N ASN A 113 -21.59 7.47 -4.90
CA ASN A 113 -20.97 7.10 -6.17
C ASN A 113 -19.50 7.55 -6.25
N CYS A 114 -18.71 7.15 -5.29
CA CYS A 114 -17.29 7.47 -5.24
C CYS A 114 -16.42 6.22 -5.09
N PHE A 115 -15.28 6.23 -5.77
CA PHE A 115 -14.18 5.32 -5.53
C PHE A 115 -13.06 6.11 -4.85
N VAL A 116 -12.70 5.71 -3.64
CA VAL A 116 -11.75 6.47 -2.84
C VAL A 116 -10.53 5.62 -2.51
N GLU A 117 -9.37 6.01 -3.02
CA GLU A 117 -8.09 5.49 -2.56
C GLU A 117 -7.70 6.21 -1.28
N MET A 118 -7.48 5.47 -0.19
CA MET A 118 -7.15 6.04 1.12
C MET A 118 -5.81 5.56 1.62
N SER A 119 -4.98 6.48 2.09
CA SER A 119 -3.71 6.20 2.74
C SER A 119 -3.62 6.92 4.08
N ALA A 120 -3.33 6.19 5.18
CA ALA A 120 -3.19 6.81 6.49
C ALA A 120 -1.97 7.73 6.60
N CYS A 121 -0.89 7.43 5.89
CA CYS A 121 0.32 8.25 5.86
C CYS A 121 0.19 9.38 4.84
N PHE A 122 0.60 10.60 5.21
CA PHE A 122 0.72 11.70 4.26
C PHE A 122 1.75 11.37 3.18
N GLY A 123 1.40 11.55 1.92
CA GLY A 123 2.22 11.15 0.77
C GLY A 123 2.22 9.65 0.51
N SER A 124 1.30 8.91 1.15
CA SER A 124 1.15 7.47 1.03
C SER A 124 2.36 6.66 1.56
N CYS A 125 2.55 5.43 1.08
CA CYS A 125 3.53 4.48 1.64
C CYS A 125 4.98 4.91 1.49
N ILE A 126 5.34 5.72 0.48
CA ILE A 126 6.70 6.25 0.32
C ILE A 126 7.15 7.12 1.49
N ASN A 127 6.20 7.65 2.26
CA ASN A 127 6.45 8.42 3.48
C ASN A 127 6.09 7.64 4.74
N GLY A 128 5.99 6.31 4.63
CA GLY A 128 5.66 5.43 5.73
C GLY A 128 6.64 5.55 6.91
N PRO A 129 6.20 5.20 8.13
CA PRO A 129 7.02 5.37 9.34
C PRO A 129 8.28 4.51 9.38
N ALA A 130 8.35 3.44 8.60
CA ALA A 130 9.53 2.57 8.47
C ALA A 130 10.41 2.92 7.25
N MET A 131 10.25 4.11 6.69
CA MET A 131 11.24 4.70 5.79
C MET A 131 12.27 5.46 6.62
N ASP A 132 13.50 5.57 6.12
CA ASP A 132 14.58 6.30 6.80
C ASP A 132 14.17 7.74 7.11
N GLN A 133 13.92 7.99 8.40
CA GLN A 133 13.44 9.28 8.88
C GLN A 133 14.50 10.39 8.76
N GLY A 134 15.79 10.02 8.75
CA GLY A 134 16.91 10.98 8.68
C GLY A 134 17.14 11.55 7.29
N GLN A 135 16.66 10.89 6.25
CA GLN A 135 16.88 11.27 4.85
C GLN A 135 15.59 11.54 4.07
N ARG A 136 14.48 11.77 4.77
CA ARG A 136 13.20 12.00 4.11
C ARG A 136 13.26 13.18 3.14
N GLN A 137 13.01 12.88 1.88
CA GLN A 137 12.86 13.85 0.80
C GLN A 137 11.57 13.55 -0.01
N PRO A 138 10.39 13.78 0.58
CA PRO A 138 9.12 13.30 0.05
C PRO A 138 8.88 13.63 -1.43
N VAL A 139 9.33 14.79 -1.86
CA VAL A 139 9.19 15.22 -3.26
C VAL A 139 10.15 14.47 -4.18
N GLN A 140 11.40 14.28 -3.74
CA GLN A 140 12.39 13.56 -4.52
C GLN A 140 12.05 12.07 -4.59
N ASP A 141 11.59 11.49 -3.49
CA ASP A 141 11.15 10.10 -3.41
C ASP A 141 9.96 9.86 -4.35
N PHE A 142 8.99 10.79 -4.37
CA PHE A 142 7.89 10.76 -5.31
C PHE A 142 8.36 10.82 -6.77
N ILE A 143 9.32 11.70 -7.08
CA ILE A 143 9.89 11.80 -8.43
C ILE A 143 10.63 10.52 -8.81
N ALA A 144 11.41 9.95 -7.89
CA ALA A 144 12.16 8.72 -8.11
C ALA A 144 11.21 7.55 -8.42
N VAL A 145 10.15 7.36 -7.63
CA VAL A 145 9.14 6.32 -7.86
C VAL A 145 8.43 6.52 -9.21
N ASN A 146 8.04 7.76 -9.55
CA ASN A 146 7.40 8.04 -10.83
C ASN A 146 8.34 7.76 -12.02
N LYS A 147 9.62 8.09 -11.89
CA LYS A 147 10.62 7.80 -12.92
C LYS A 147 10.83 6.29 -13.09
N TYR A 148 10.90 5.55 -11.98
CA TYR A 148 11.06 4.10 -11.96
C TYR A 148 9.83 3.37 -12.50
N ALA A 149 8.63 3.84 -12.21
CA ALA A 149 7.39 3.27 -12.71
C ALA A 149 7.26 3.44 -14.22
N GLY A 150 7.73 4.57 -14.77
CA GLY A 150 7.55 4.88 -16.17
C GLY A 150 6.10 5.17 -16.54
N LYS A 151 5.78 5.00 -17.84
CA LYS A 151 4.47 5.37 -18.41
C LYS A 151 3.70 4.19 -19.00
N LYS A 152 4.32 3.04 -19.12
CA LYS A 152 3.68 1.88 -19.73
C LYS A 152 2.64 1.28 -18.79
N ASP A 153 1.51 0.94 -19.35
CA ASP A 153 0.55 0.10 -18.69
C ASP A 153 1.06 -1.33 -18.60
N PHE A 154 0.80 -1.89 -17.47
CA PHE A 154 0.92 -3.29 -17.37
C PHE A 154 -0.46 -3.89 -17.80
N ALA A 155 -0.42 -4.73 -18.83
CA ALA A 155 -1.63 -5.29 -19.41
C ALA A 155 -2.12 -6.47 -18.56
N VAL A 156 -2.75 -6.17 -17.43
CA VAL A 156 -3.56 -7.16 -16.72
C VAL A 156 -5.01 -6.90 -17.08
N PRO A 157 -5.74 -7.92 -17.57
CA PRO A 157 -7.16 -7.80 -17.78
C PRO A 157 -7.82 -7.40 -16.46
N GLN A 158 -8.75 -6.44 -16.50
CA GLN A 158 -9.54 -6.07 -15.34
C GLN A 158 -10.37 -7.29 -14.94
N PRO A 159 -10.29 -7.74 -13.67
CA PRO A 159 -11.14 -8.84 -13.22
C PRO A 159 -12.60 -8.40 -13.24
N ALA A 160 -13.50 -9.34 -13.53
CA ALA A 160 -14.93 -9.07 -13.46
C ALA A 160 -15.35 -8.68 -12.04
N SER A 161 -16.40 -7.85 -11.90
CA SER A 161 -16.86 -7.38 -10.59
C SER A 161 -17.18 -8.52 -9.62
N GLU A 162 -17.61 -9.66 -10.15
CA GLU A 162 -17.91 -10.87 -9.39
C GLU A 162 -16.66 -11.53 -8.81
N GLU A 163 -15.53 -11.45 -9.52
CA GLU A 163 -14.23 -11.98 -9.09
C GLU A 163 -13.62 -11.13 -7.97
N LEU A 164 -14.03 -9.87 -7.85
CA LEU A 164 -13.58 -8.95 -6.80
C LEU A 164 -14.40 -9.05 -5.51
N LYS A 165 -15.48 -9.82 -5.49
CA LYS A 165 -16.28 -10.04 -4.29
C LYS A 165 -15.60 -11.07 -3.40
N HIS A 166 -14.81 -10.59 -2.49
CA HIS A 166 -14.28 -11.39 -1.40
C HIS A 166 -15.02 -11.03 -0.10
N ASP A 167 -15.63 -12.02 0.53
CA ASP A 167 -16.12 -11.90 1.89
C ASP A 167 -14.92 -11.86 2.84
N PHE A 168 -14.45 -10.65 3.13
CA PHE A 168 -13.47 -10.43 4.17
C PHE A 168 -14.15 -9.78 5.37
N ASP A 169 -14.14 -10.46 6.49
CA ASP A 169 -14.31 -9.81 7.78
C ASP A 169 -13.02 -9.02 8.08
N TYR A 170 -13.01 -7.77 7.63
CA TYR A 170 -11.92 -6.86 7.92
C TYR A 170 -12.04 -6.33 9.34
N ILE A 171 -11.40 -6.98 10.28
CA ILE A 171 -10.93 -6.29 11.48
C ILE A 171 -9.50 -5.87 11.17
N SER A 172 -9.32 -4.67 10.63
CA SER A 172 -7.98 -4.16 10.39
C SER A 172 -7.46 -3.47 11.64
N PRO A 173 -6.43 -3.99 12.30
CA PRO A 173 -5.77 -3.29 13.41
C PRO A 173 -5.12 -1.98 12.96
N VAL A 174 -4.92 -1.78 11.68
CA VAL A 174 -4.40 -0.54 11.09
C VAL A 174 -5.24 0.68 11.51
N SER A 175 -6.56 0.55 11.60
CA SER A 175 -7.43 1.64 12.03
C SER A 175 -7.18 2.06 13.47
N TYR A 176 -6.81 1.12 14.34
CA TYR A 176 -6.54 1.41 15.76
C TYR A 176 -5.13 1.97 15.98
N THR A 177 -4.13 1.43 15.32
CA THR A 177 -2.73 1.85 15.52
C THR A 177 -2.47 3.27 15.04
N HIS A 178 -3.11 3.69 13.96
CA HIS A 178 -2.99 5.06 13.47
C HIS A 178 -3.85 6.07 14.23
N LEU A 179 -4.98 5.65 14.78
CA LEU A 179 -5.86 6.51 15.59
C LEU A 179 -5.33 6.74 17.02
N THR A 180 -4.49 5.84 17.54
CA THR A 180 -3.98 5.91 18.92
C THR A 180 -2.57 6.48 19.03
N LEU A 181 -1.87 6.71 17.93
CA LEU A 181 -0.60 7.41 17.98
C LEU A 181 -0.87 8.88 18.33
N PRO A 182 -0.42 9.37 19.49
CA PRO A 182 -0.53 10.78 19.79
C PRO A 182 0.27 11.52 18.71
N THR A 183 -0.38 12.45 18.03
CA THR A 183 0.31 13.49 17.29
C THR A 183 1.11 14.31 18.30
N THR A 184 2.31 13.89 18.61
CA THR A 184 3.27 14.76 19.27
C THR A 184 3.68 15.81 18.24
N SER A 185 2.80 16.79 18.06
CA SER A 185 3.20 18.11 17.66
C SER A 185 4.01 18.70 18.81
N ASN A 186 5.29 18.49 18.82
CA ASN A 186 6.21 19.30 19.57
C ASN A 186 7.00 20.12 18.58
N VAL A 187 6.58 21.37 18.49
CA VAL A 187 7.32 22.63 18.40
C VAL A 187 8.73 22.53 17.82
#